data_6863ccc899b82537445eb81fab3a2575
#
_entry.id   6863ccc899b82537445eb81fab3a2575
#
_cell.length_a   1.000
_cell.length_b   1.000
_cell.length_c   1.000
_cell.angle_alpha   90.00
_cell.angle_beta   90.00
_cell.angle_gamma   90.00
#
_symmetry.space_group_name_H-M   'P 1'
#
loop_
_entity.id
_entity.type
_entity.pdbx_description
1 polymer ?
#
loop_
_entity_poly.entity_id
_entity_poly.type
_entity_poly.pdbx_seq_one_letter_code
_entity_poly.pdbx_strand_id
1 'polypeptide(L)'
;MTHPIPQRLTPPDISLRAIGKLAGPIFVANIAIMGGGTIDTIMAGHLGAEHLAAMALGIASMISVFMGLTGILQGLSPIAGHHFGAKRFHMIGYELTQCIWLAVILSIVGILILGNTEFWTSLAQVQGPVKEMATTYLSVCVMGLPAALLGRAFIALNAAVSRPKITMYVSLGMLVLKAPLNGLFMYGWLGCPAFGGAGAAISSSILSWLSLLCFIIVWKRDRFYEPMRAERWYWPELKALKNHLRIGVPIGLSTFFEVSSFTLMAIFVSRLGAITVSAHQIVANITGICFMIPLSIGISASVLVSQCLGAGWPSVAEQATKRTLRLAVGVAAVVAAVLYLARIPVISLYTLDAQVIQIAASLLLFGVIYHIFDAMQTVGCFALRGYRVTVVPMIIYGIFLWGVGLMGGYYMGFSGEGFGGPWGAYGFWGMTALGLTAAGLTLATLALLTAHKKAKADKHLTAN
;
A
#
# COMPACT_ATOMS: atom_id res chain seq x y z
N MET A 1 -33.67 -8.82 31.31
CA MET A 1 -32.38 -8.14 31.59
C MET A 1 -32.19 -7.13 30.48
N THR A 2 -32.49 -5.86 30.75
CA THR A 2 -32.28 -4.75 29.81
C THR A 2 -30.78 -4.52 29.68
N HIS A 3 -30.21 -4.88 28.54
CA HIS A 3 -28.82 -4.48 28.22
C HIS A 3 -28.74 -2.96 28.24
N PRO A 4 -27.83 -2.34 29.01
CA PRO A 4 -27.69 -0.90 29.03
C PRO A 4 -27.38 -0.43 27.61
N ILE A 5 -28.17 0.54 27.11
CA ILE A 5 -27.93 1.20 25.82
C ILE A 5 -26.51 1.78 25.88
N PRO A 6 -25.58 1.38 24.97
CA PRO A 6 -24.23 1.88 25.04
C PRO A 6 -24.24 3.41 24.88
N GLN A 7 -23.62 4.11 25.83
CA GLN A 7 -23.49 5.56 25.81
C GLN A 7 -22.88 6.02 24.50
N ARG A 8 -23.65 6.69 23.65
CA ARG A 8 -23.17 7.23 22.37
C ARG A 8 -22.27 8.42 22.64
N LEU A 9 -21.05 8.33 22.14
CA LEU A 9 -20.07 9.41 22.18
C LEU A 9 -20.30 10.35 21.00
N THR A 10 -19.70 11.56 21.04
CA THR A 10 -19.73 12.48 19.89
C THR A 10 -19.13 11.81 18.66
N PRO A 11 -19.87 11.72 17.52
CA PRO A 11 -19.34 11.11 16.32
C PRO A 11 -18.19 11.95 15.73
N PRO A 12 -17.22 11.34 15.07
CA PRO A 12 -16.18 12.08 14.34
C PRO A 12 -16.78 12.90 13.19
N ASP A 13 -16.11 14.00 12.85
CA ASP A 13 -16.48 14.80 11.67
C ASP A 13 -16.18 14.00 10.38
N ILE A 14 -17.22 13.82 9.55
CA ILE A 14 -17.15 13.12 8.27
C ILE A 14 -17.33 14.07 7.06
N SER A 15 -17.13 15.38 7.26
CA SER A 15 -17.17 16.36 6.19
C SER A 15 -16.08 16.11 5.14
N LEU A 16 -16.28 16.62 3.91
CA LEU A 16 -15.24 16.54 2.87
C LEU A 16 -13.94 17.19 3.32
N ARG A 17 -14.03 18.26 4.13
CA ARG A 17 -12.86 18.91 4.73
C ARG A 17 -12.13 17.99 5.71
N ALA A 18 -12.86 17.22 6.52
CA ALA A 18 -12.26 16.24 7.44
C ALA A 18 -11.60 15.09 6.68
N ILE A 19 -12.26 14.57 5.64
CA ILE A 19 -11.67 13.54 4.76
C ILE A 19 -10.38 14.08 4.12
N GLY A 20 -10.41 15.30 3.58
CA GLY A 20 -9.23 15.92 2.96
C GLY A 20 -8.08 16.17 3.95
N LYS A 21 -8.37 16.53 5.20
CA LYS A 21 -7.37 16.67 6.26
C LYS A 21 -6.68 15.37 6.64
N LEU A 22 -7.35 14.22 6.42
CA LEU A 22 -6.75 12.90 6.59
C LEU A 22 -6.05 12.43 5.31
N ALA A 23 -6.74 12.46 4.18
CA ALA A 23 -6.24 11.94 2.92
C ALA A 23 -5.05 12.74 2.36
N GLY A 24 -5.05 14.05 2.48
CA GLY A 24 -3.97 14.90 1.96
C GLY A 24 -2.59 14.55 2.54
N PRO A 25 -2.40 14.56 3.86
CA PRO A 25 -1.13 14.14 4.45
C PRO A 25 -0.74 12.69 4.14
N ILE A 26 -1.71 11.76 4.05
CA ILE A 26 -1.45 10.36 3.66
C ILE A 26 -0.95 10.32 2.21
N PHE A 27 -1.57 11.07 1.31
CA PHE A 27 -1.14 11.18 -0.08
C PHE A 27 0.29 11.69 -0.19
N VAL A 28 0.60 12.80 0.47
CA VAL A 28 1.95 13.38 0.47
C VAL A 28 2.99 12.40 1.04
N ALA A 29 2.66 11.67 2.12
CA ALA A 29 3.53 10.66 2.69
C ALA A 29 3.82 9.51 1.69
N ASN A 30 2.79 9.02 0.99
CA ASN A 30 2.94 7.96 0.00
C ASN A 30 3.77 8.40 -1.21
N ILE A 31 3.54 9.63 -1.72
CA ILE A 31 4.37 10.21 -2.78
C ILE A 31 5.82 10.38 -2.34
N ALA A 32 6.07 10.81 -1.09
CA ALA A 32 7.42 10.92 -0.55
C ALA A 32 8.13 9.55 -0.49
N ILE A 33 7.43 8.49 -0.06
CA ILE A 33 7.98 7.13 -0.04
C ILE A 33 8.31 6.65 -1.47
N MET A 34 7.40 6.87 -2.41
CA MET A 34 7.60 6.51 -3.83
C MET A 34 8.77 7.28 -4.44
N GLY A 35 8.87 8.58 -4.14
CA GLY A 35 9.98 9.45 -4.58
C GLY A 35 11.35 8.96 -4.10
N GLY A 36 11.43 8.41 -2.88
CA GLY A 36 12.66 7.79 -2.37
C GLY A 36 13.15 6.63 -3.26
N GLY A 37 12.25 5.75 -3.69
CA GLY A 37 12.57 4.67 -4.63
C GLY A 37 12.99 5.18 -6.02
N THR A 38 12.36 6.27 -6.49
CA THR A 38 12.74 6.91 -7.75
C THR A 38 14.17 7.48 -7.68
N ILE A 39 14.54 8.11 -6.56
CA ILE A 39 15.91 8.60 -6.33
C ILE A 39 16.90 7.44 -6.39
N ASP A 40 16.61 6.31 -5.74
CA ASP A 40 17.45 5.11 -5.78
C ASP A 40 17.68 4.64 -7.21
N THR A 41 16.63 4.54 -7.99
CA THR A 41 16.68 4.07 -9.39
C THR A 41 17.49 5.00 -10.28
N ILE A 42 17.28 6.32 -10.17
CA ILE A 42 18.03 7.33 -10.94
C ILE A 42 19.51 7.26 -10.57
N MET A 43 19.84 7.25 -9.29
CA MET A 43 21.22 7.23 -8.83
C MET A 43 21.93 5.92 -9.18
N ALA A 44 21.26 4.77 -9.09
CA ALA A 44 21.82 3.49 -9.51
C ALA A 44 22.05 3.42 -11.03
N GLY A 45 21.15 4.02 -11.82
CA GLY A 45 21.33 4.12 -13.28
C GLY A 45 22.60 4.85 -13.70
N HIS A 46 23.02 5.88 -12.92
CA HIS A 46 24.27 6.58 -13.18
C HIS A 46 25.53 5.78 -12.80
N LEU A 47 25.42 4.74 -11.97
CA LEU A 47 26.52 3.82 -11.64
C LEU A 47 26.75 2.75 -12.71
N GLY A 48 25.75 2.48 -13.54
CA GLY A 48 25.82 1.51 -14.62
C GLY A 48 24.75 0.42 -14.56
N ALA A 49 24.60 -0.31 -15.67
CA ALA A 49 23.54 -1.27 -15.86
C ALA A 49 23.57 -2.45 -14.86
N GLU A 50 24.78 -2.91 -14.47
CA GLU A 50 24.94 -4.02 -13.53
C GLU A 50 24.42 -3.67 -12.13
N HIS A 51 24.74 -2.45 -11.65
CA HIS A 51 24.23 -1.94 -10.38
C HIS A 51 22.71 -1.79 -10.39
N LEU A 52 22.16 -1.28 -11.48
CA LEU A 52 20.73 -1.13 -11.65
C LEU A 52 20.02 -2.50 -11.68
N ALA A 53 20.57 -3.48 -12.39
CA ALA A 53 20.01 -4.83 -12.47
C ALA A 53 20.04 -5.54 -11.10
N ALA A 54 21.17 -5.47 -10.39
CA ALA A 54 21.30 -6.04 -9.05
C ALA A 54 20.31 -5.42 -8.06
N MET A 55 20.17 -4.09 -8.11
CA MET A 55 19.20 -3.35 -7.27
C MET A 55 17.77 -3.69 -7.64
N ALA A 56 17.44 -3.82 -8.92
CA ALA A 56 16.09 -4.19 -9.37
C ALA A 56 15.67 -5.57 -8.84
N LEU A 57 16.58 -6.55 -8.87
CA LEU A 57 16.35 -7.87 -8.28
C LEU A 57 16.13 -7.77 -6.76
N GLY A 58 16.98 -7.02 -6.07
CA GLY A 58 16.86 -6.82 -4.63
C GLY A 58 15.54 -6.15 -4.22
N ILE A 59 15.13 -5.11 -4.95
CA ILE A 59 13.86 -4.42 -4.74
C ILE A 59 12.68 -5.37 -5.00
N ALA A 60 12.68 -6.14 -6.09
CA ALA A 60 11.60 -7.06 -6.41
C ALA A 60 11.43 -8.13 -5.32
N SER A 61 12.54 -8.71 -4.84
CA SER A 61 12.54 -9.68 -3.74
C SER A 61 12.01 -9.05 -2.44
N MET A 62 12.52 -7.86 -2.10
CA MET A 62 12.11 -7.12 -0.91
C MET A 62 10.62 -6.76 -0.94
N ILE A 63 10.11 -6.22 -2.04
CA ILE A 63 8.70 -5.85 -2.19
C ILE A 63 7.79 -7.07 -2.04
N SER A 64 8.15 -8.21 -2.64
CA SER A 64 7.35 -9.43 -2.61
C SER A 64 7.10 -9.92 -1.17
N VAL A 65 8.11 -9.86 -0.31
CA VAL A 65 7.99 -10.26 1.10
C VAL A 65 7.39 -9.12 1.94
N PHE A 66 7.91 -7.92 1.79
CA PHE A 66 7.56 -6.78 2.63
C PHE A 66 6.09 -6.37 2.52
N MET A 67 5.49 -6.40 1.31
CA MET A 67 4.09 -6.01 1.11
C MET A 67 3.12 -6.94 1.85
N GLY A 68 3.36 -8.25 1.82
CA GLY A 68 2.57 -9.21 2.58
C GLY A 68 2.67 -8.98 4.09
N LEU A 69 3.90 -8.83 4.61
CA LEU A 69 4.15 -8.61 6.03
C LEU A 69 3.58 -7.29 6.54
N THR A 70 3.75 -6.20 5.79
CA THR A 70 3.20 -4.88 6.17
C THR A 70 1.68 -4.85 6.13
N GLY A 71 1.06 -5.58 5.20
CA GLY A 71 -0.40 -5.72 5.14
C GLY A 71 -0.97 -6.33 6.42
N ILE A 72 -0.27 -7.31 7.02
CA ILE A 72 -0.67 -7.92 8.30
C ILE A 72 -0.69 -6.86 9.42
N LEU A 73 0.34 -6.01 9.49
CA LEU A 73 0.45 -4.95 10.50
C LEU A 73 -0.59 -3.82 10.31
N GLN A 74 -1.10 -3.62 9.10
CA GLN A 74 -2.17 -2.67 8.85
C GLN A 74 -3.49 -3.03 9.56
N GLY A 75 -3.65 -4.27 10.02
CA GLY A 75 -4.76 -4.68 10.88
C GLY A 75 -4.89 -3.87 12.18
N LEU A 76 -3.80 -3.25 12.66
CA LEU A 76 -3.85 -2.33 13.79
C LEU A 76 -4.75 -1.11 13.53
N SER A 77 -4.78 -0.58 12.30
CA SER A 77 -5.51 0.65 11.99
C SER A 77 -7.02 0.57 12.31
N PRO A 78 -7.79 -0.41 11.84
CA PRO A 78 -9.20 -0.54 12.22
C PRO A 78 -9.40 -0.91 13.69
N ILE A 79 -8.47 -1.63 14.33
CA ILE A 79 -8.56 -1.99 15.76
C ILE A 79 -8.38 -0.73 16.61
N ALA A 80 -7.28 0.00 16.42
CA ALA A 80 -6.97 1.22 17.16
C ALA A 80 -7.97 2.35 16.86
N GLY A 81 -8.44 2.47 15.61
CA GLY A 81 -9.47 3.44 15.22
C GLY A 81 -10.78 3.21 15.97
N HIS A 82 -11.18 1.95 16.15
CA HIS A 82 -12.37 1.60 16.94
C HIS A 82 -12.21 1.98 18.42
N HIS A 83 -11.03 1.69 19.03
CA HIS A 83 -10.76 2.10 20.42
C HIS A 83 -10.68 3.62 20.56
N PHE A 84 -10.12 4.32 19.56
CA PHE A 84 -10.06 5.77 19.55
C PHE A 84 -11.46 6.40 19.51
N GLY A 85 -12.34 5.90 18.62
CA GLY A 85 -13.75 6.34 18.58
C GLY A 85 -14.51 6.07 19.88
N ALA A 86 -14.24 4.92 20.53
CA ALA A 86 -14.81 4.54 21.81
C ALA A 86 -14.18 5.28 23.02
N LYS A 87 -13.23 6.18 22.81
CA LYS A 87 -12.43 6.87 23.85
C LYS A 87 -11.74 5.92 24.83
N ARG A 88 -11.47 4.68 24.42
CA ARG A 88 -10.74 3.68 25.21
C ARG A 88 -9.24 3.80 24.94
N PHE A 89 -8.67 4.93 25.32
CA PHE A 89 -7.31 5.31 24.93
C PHE A 89 -6.24 4.34 25.45
N HIS A 90 -6.38 3.83 26.69
CA HIS A 90 -5.47 2.84 27.27
C HIS A 90 -5.37 1.55 26.42
N MET A 91 -6.47 1.14 25.76
CA MET A 91 -6.47 -0.04 24.89
C MET A 91 -5.64 0.18 23.61
N ILE A 92 -5.46 1.43 23.19
CA ILE A 92 -4.63 1.74 22.00
C ILE A 92 -3.16 1.41 22.26
N GLY A 93 -2.66 1.77 23.44
CA GLY A 93 -1.29 1.43 23.84
C GLY A 93 -1.07 -0.07 24.00
N TYR A 94 -2.07 -0.78 24.54
CA TYR A 94 -2.05 -2.24 24.61
C TYR A 94 -1.99 -2.86 23.21
N GLU A 95 -2.88 -2.49 22.30
CA GLU A 95 -2.94 -3.02 20.93
C GLU A 95 -1.67 -2.65 20.12
N LEU A 96 -1.12 -1.45 20.34
CA LEU A 96 0.18 -1.08 19.74
C LEU A 96 1.29 -2.00 20.23
N THR A 97 1.36 -2.29 21.54
CA THR A 97 2.38 -3.19 22.10
C THR A 97 2.25 -4.60 21.51
N GLN A 98 1.03 -5.12 21.37
CA GLN A 98 0.79 -6.41 20.73
C GLN A 98 1.18 -6.41 19.24
N CYS A 99 0.89 -5.31 18.53
CA CYS A 99 1.31 -5.14 17.14
C CYS A 99 2.85 -5.02 17.00
N ILE A 100 3.54 -4.41 17.96
CA ILE A 100 5.01 -4.38 18.02
C ILE A 100 5.58 -5.79 18.15
N TRP A 101 5.03 -6.62 19.06
CA TRP A 101 5.43 -8.02 19.16
C TRP A 101 5.20 -8.79 17.86
N LEU A 102 4.05 -8.56 17.23
CA LEU A 102 3.76 -9.15 15.91
C LEU A 102 4.78 -8.69 14.85
N ALA A 103 5.14 -7.40 14.83
CA ALA A 103 6.15 -6.87 13.93
C ALA A 103 7.54 -7.50 14.17
N VAL A 104 7.91 -7.77 15.42
CA VAL A 104 9.15 -8.48 15.75
C VAL A 104 9.12 -9.91 15.20
N ILE A 105 8.01 -10.66 15.43
CA ILE A 105 7.85 -12.02 14.91
C ILE A 105 7.93 -12.02 13.38
N LEU A 106 7.19 -11.11 12.72
CA LEU A 106 7.19 -10.98 11.26
C LEU A 106 8.56 -10.54 10.73
N SER A 107 9.32 -9.76 11.50
CA SER A 107 10.70 -9.41 11.14
C SER A 107 11.60 -10.63 11.09
N ILE A 108 11.49 -11.53 12.07
CA ILE A 108 12.25 -12.79 12.07
C ILE A 108 11.88 -13.63 10.84
N VAL A 109 10.59 -13.78 10.55
CA VAL A 109 10.12 -14.49 9.35
C VAL A 109 10.67 -13.85 8.07
N GLY A 110 10.59 -12.52 7.96
CA GLY A 110 11.10 -11.79 6.80
C GLY A 110 12.62 -11.90 6.65
N ILE A 111 13.37 -11.86 7.76
CA ILE A 111 14.84 -12.08 7.79
C ILE A 111 15.18 -13.48 7.28
N LEU A 112 14.48 -14.51 7.73
CA LEU A 112 14.71 -15.88 7.28
C LEU A 112 14.43 -16.08 5.79
N ILE A 113 13.38 -15.44 5.27
CA ILE A 113 13.01 -15.54 3.85
C ILE A 113 13.97 -14.73 2.97
N LEU A 114 14.22 -13.45 3.30
CA LEU A 114 15.07 -12.57 2.49
C LEU A 114 16.56 -12.85 2.69
N GLY A 115 16.97 -13.32 3.87
CA GLY A 115 18.35 -13.68 4.17
C GLY A 115 18.86 -14.90 3.42
N ASN A 116 17.94 -15.74 2.90
CA ASN A 116 18.31 -16.79 1.95
C ASN A 116 18.54 -16.18 0.55
N THR A 117 19.61 -15.41 0.42
CA THR A 117 19.95 -14.66 -0.80
C THR A 117 20.21 -15.58 -1.98
N GLU A 118 20.68 -16.80 -1.74
CA GLU A 118 20.92 -17.80 -2.78
C GLU A 118 19.63 -18.27 -3.45
N PHE A 119 18.54 -18.43 -2.68
CA PHE A 119 17.22 -18.71 -3.21
C PHE A 119 16.78 -17.63 -4.23
N TRP A 120 16.92 -16.36 -3.88
CA TRP A 120 16.48 -15.25 -4.73
C TRP A 120 17.35 -15.09 -5.98
N THR A 121 18.66 -15.22 -5.84
CA THR A 121 19.61 -15.10 -6.98
C THR A 121 19.52 -16.31 -7.93
N SER A 122 19.28 -17.53 -7.41
CA SER A 122 19.06 -18.70 -8.24
C SER A 122 17.70 -18.66 -8.96
N LEU A 123 16.64 -18.19 -8.30
CA LEU A 123 15.33 -18.00 -8.91
C LEU A 123 15.39 -17.01 -10.09
N ALA A 124 16.20 -15.96 -9.96
CA ALA A 124 16.42 -14.97 -11.01
C ALA A 124 17.48 -15.39 -12.05
N GLN A 125 18.16 -16.53 -11.86
CA GLN A 125 19.21 -17.07 -12.73
C GLN A 125 20.35 -16.06 -13.00
N VAL A 126 20.63 -15.15 -12.05
CA VAL A 126 21.74 -14.19 -12.18
C VAL A 126 23.07 -14.83 -11.79
N GLN A 127 24.14 -14.43 -12.49
CA GLN A 127 25.50 -14.94 -12.30
C GLN A 127 26.51 -13.79 -12.29
N GLY A 128 27.76 -14.09 -11.92
CA GLY A 128 28.86 -13.13 -11.93
C GLY A 128 28.66 -11.93 -11.00
N PRO A 129 29.14 -10.74 -11.38
CA PRO A 129 29.13 -9.54 -10.53
C PRO A 129 27.73 -9.14 -10.06
N VAL A 130 26.71 -9.31 -10.91
CA VAL A 130 25.31 -8.98 -10.58
C VAL A 130 24.80 -9.85 -9.40
N LYS A 131 25.18 -11.14 -9.32
CA LYS A 131 24.82 -12.02 -8.22
C LYS A 131 25.41 -11.50 -6.90
N GLU A 132 26.69 -11.14 -6.90
CA GLU A 132 27.38 -10.63 -5.69
C GLU A 132 26.78 -9.32 -5.21
N MET A 133 26.52 -8.38 -6.13
CA MET A 133 25.89 -7.10 -5.81
C MET A 133 24.45 -7.28 -5.28
N ALA A 134 23.66 -8.17 -5.87
CA ALA A 134 22.31 -8.45 -5.42
C ALA A 134 22.29 -9.14 -4.05
N THR A 135 23.22 -10.06 -3.80
CA THR A 135 23.40 -10.71 -2.49
C THR A 135 23.74 -9.68 -1.42
N THR A 136 24.68 -8.78 -1.70
CA THR A 136 25.06 -7.69 -0.78
C THR A 136 23.86 -6.76 -0.54
N TYR A 137 23.15 -6.37 -1.59
CA TYR A 137 21.96 -5.52 -1.46
C TYR A 137 20.90 -6.15 -0.54
N LEU A 138 20.55 -7.42 -0.77
CA LEU A 138 19.56 -8.14 0.05
C LEU A 138 20.00 -8.31 1.50
N SER A 139 21.27 -8.65 1.74
CA SER A 139 21.83 -8.78 3.08
C SER A 139 21.73 -7.48 3.89
N VAL A 140 21.94 -6.34 3.23
CA VAL A 140 21.77 -5.02 3.86
C VAL A 140 20.30 -4.68 4.07
N CYS A 141 19.40 -4.99 3.13
CA CYS A 141 17.97 -4.79 3.28
C CYS A 141 17.40 -5.52 4.51
N VAL A 142 17.91 -6.72 4.79
CA VAL A 142 17.52 -7.53 5.95
C VAL A 142 17.79 -6.77 7.28
N MET A 143 18.84 -5.96 7.36
CA MET A 143 19.15 -5.17 8.56
C MET A 143 18.16 -4.02 8.79
N GLY A 144 17.58 -3.47 7.72
CA GLY A 144 16.57 -2.41 7.80
C GLY A 144 15.14 -2.92 8.00
N LEU A 145 14.88 -4.20 7.71
CA LEU A 145 13.56 -4.79 7.72
C LEU A 145 12.84 -4.68 9.08
N PRO A 146 13.47 -4.96 10.25
CA PRO A 146 12.79 -4.82 11.53
C PRO A 146 12.33 -3.39 11.79
N ALA A 147 13.18 -2.40 11.50
CA ALA A 147 12.83 -1.00 11.68
C ALA A 147 11.68 -0.58 10.76
N ALA A 148 11.69 -1.05 9.51
CA ALA A 148 10.64 -0.77 8.55
C ALA A 148 9.29 -1.37 8.99
N LEU A 149 9.27 -2.62 9.48
CA LEU A 149 8.04 -3.27 9.97
C LEU A 149 7.53 -2.63 11.27
N LEU A 150 8.40 -2.35 12.23
CA LEU A 150 8.04 -1.62 13.45
C LEU A 150 7.49 -0.23 13.14
N GLY A 151 8.10 0.48 12.19
CA GLY A 151 7.61 1.78 11.71
C GLY A 151 6.19 1.70 11.13
N ARG A 152 5.82 0.58 10.49
CA ARG A 152 4.46 0.37 9.96
C ARG A 152 3.39 0.32 11.03
N ALA A 153 3.70 -0.23 12.21
CA ALA A 153 2.77 -0.19 13.35
C ALA A 153 2.46 1.26 13.77
N PHE A 154 3.48 2.14 13.83
CA PHE A 154 3.28 3.56 14.14
C PHE A 154 2.55 4.32 13.02
N ILE A 155 2.81 4.00 11.74
CA ILE A 155 2.08 4.58 10.61
C ILE A 155 0.59 4.23 10.70
N ALA A 156 0.27 2.95 10.96
CA ALA A 156 -1.08 2.48 11.14
C ALA A 156 -1.77 3.15 12.35
N LEU A 157 -1.05 3.30 13.45
CA LEU A 157 -1.52 4.01 14.64
C LEU A 157 -1.82 5.48 14.34
N ASN A 158 -0.87 6.22 13.75
CA ASN A 158 -1.02 7.64 13.45
C ASN A 158 -2.23 7.91 12.53
N ALA A 159 -2.47 7.03 11.56
CA ALA A 159 -3.68 7.09 10.75
C ALA A 159 -4.93 6.84 11.61
N ALA A 160 -4.93 5.77 12.43
CA ALA A 160 -6.06 5.36 13.26
C ALA A 160 -6.54 6.45 14.24
N VAL A 161 -5.61 7.24 14.79
CA VAL A 161 -5.89 8.35 15.72
C VAL A 161 -6.02 9.71 15.03
N SER A 162 -6.21 9.72 13.71
CA SER A 162 -6.41 10.94 12.90
C SER A 162 -5.23 11.93 12.92
N ARG A 163 -3.99 11.42 13.06
CA ARG A 163 -2.75 12.22 13.01
C ARG A 163 -1.79 11.86 11.86
N PRO A 164 -2.25 11.72 10.62
CA PRO A 164 -1.39 11.32 9.50
C PRO A 164 -0.29 12.34 9.15
N LYS A 165 -0.41 13.59 9.62
CA LYS A 165 0.61 14.63 9.42
C LYS A 165 1.97 14.23 9.99
N ILE A 166 2.01 13.47 11.09
CA ILE A 166 3.27 12.98 11.66
C ILE A 166 3.98 12.08 10.67
N THR A 167 3.26 11.12 10.10
CA THR A 167 3.79 10.24 9.05
C THR A 167 4.27 11.05 7.84
N MET A 168 3.50 12.05 7.42
CA MET A 168 3.88 12.93 6.31
C MET A 168 5.20 13.66 6.59
N TYR A 169 5.36 14.29 7.74
CA TYR A 169 6.60 15.02 8.06
C TYR A 169 7.80 14.10 8.16
N VAL A 170 7.64 12.91 8.78
CA VAL A 170 8.70 11.92 8.84
C VAL A 170 9.07 11.45 7.43
N SER A 171 8.09 11.10 6.59
CA SER A 171 8.37 10.64 5.21
C SER A 171 9.04 11.71 4.36
N LEU A 172 8.62 12.99 4.47
CA LEU A 172 9.28 14.10 3.78
C LEU A 172 10.71 14.31 4.26
N GLY A 173 10.94 14.23 5.58
CA GLY A 173 12.29 14.30 6.14
C GLY A 173 13.19 13.18 5.61
N MET A 174 12.67 11.96 5.55
CA MET A 174 13.42 10.82 4.99
C MET A 174 13.69 10.99 3.50
N LEU A 175 12.75 11.55 2.73
CA LEU A 175 12.94 11.84 1.31
C LEU A 175 14.08 12.86 1.08
N VAL A 176 14.13 13.93 1.88
CA VAL A 176 15.20 14.95 1.80
C VAL A 176 16.56 14.34 2.12
N LEU A 177 16.64 13.45 3.10
CA LEU A 177 17.89 12.79 3.49
C LEU A 177 18.31 11.67 2.51
N LYS A 178 17.40 11.21 1.65
CA LYS A 178 17.64 10.05 0.77
C LYS A 178 18.78 10.29 -0.22
N ALA A 179 18.74 11.40 -0.96
CA ALA A 179 19.76 11.70 -1.96
C ALA A 179 21.17 11.95 -1.34
N PRO A 180 21.33 12.73 -0.25
CA PRO A 180 22.61 12.86 0.45
C PRO A 180 23.18 11.53 0.95
N LEU A 181 22.33 10.68 1.59
CA LEU A 181 22.79 9.37 2.08
C LEU A 181 23.15 8.43 0.92
N ASN A 182 22.42 8.45 -0.18
CA ASN A 182 22.80 7.71 -1.37
C ASN A 182 24.13 8.23 -1.93
N GLY A 183 24.33 9.56 -1.99
CA GLY A 183 25.62 10.15 -2.38
C GLY A 183 26.78 9.66 -1.52
N LEU A 184 26.55 9.56 -0.22
CA LEU A 184 27.56 9.08 0.74
C LEU A 184 27.89 7.60 0.51
N PHE A 185 26.90 6.72 0.41
CA PHE A 185 27.12 5.28 0.37
C PHE A 185 27.19 4.66 -1.02
N MET A 186 26.54 5.24 -2.03
CA MET A 186 26.63 4.74 -3.41
C MET A 186 27.88 5.25 -4.11
N TYR A 187 28.20 6.55 -3.94
CA TYR A 187 29.30 7.20 -4.67
C TYR A 187 30.55 7.44 -3.81
N GLY A 188 30.47 7.23 -2.48
CA GLY A 188 31.60 7.42 -1.59
C GLY A 188 31.95 8.89 -1.28
N TRP A 189 30.92 9.78 -1.23
CA TRP A 189 31.16 11.18 -0.86
C TRP A 189 31.79 11.29 0.51
N LEU A 190 32.51 12.38 0.74
CA LEU A 190 33.18 12.70 2.02
C LEU A 190 34.21 11.62 2.47
N GLY A 191 34.72 10.81 1.54
CA GLY A 191 35.72 9.77 1.85
C GLY A 191 35.14 8.46 2.41
N CYS A 192 33.82 8.28 2.36
CA CYS A 192 33.21 6.99 2.68
C CYS A 192 33.51 5.95 1.60
N PRO A 193 33.54 4.65 1.91
CA PRO A 193 33.63 3.60 0.91
C PRO A 193 32.42 3.65 -0.04
N ALA A 194 32.67 3.56 -1.35
CA ALA A 194 31.61 3.47 -2.36
C ALA A 194 31.12 2.02 -2.47
N PHE A 195 29.86 1.78 -2.07
CA PHE A 195 29.23 0.45 -2.12
C PHE A 195 28.40 0.24 -3.39
N GLY A 196 28.40 1.20 -4.33
CA GLY A 196 27.62 1.10 -5.55
C GLY A 196 26.11 0.95 -5.27
N GLY A 197 25.44 0.04 -5.99
CA GLY A 197 24.00 -0.22 -5.82
C GLY A 197 23.62 -0.65 -4.39
N ALA A 198 24.47 -1.37 -3.67
CA ALA A 198 24.22 -1.75 -2.27
C ALA A 198 24.17 -0.54 -1.32
N GLY A 199 24.80 0.58 -1.68
CA GLY A 199 24.73 1.84 -0.95
C GLY A 199 23.29 2.38 -0.81
N ALA A 200 22.43 2.14 -1.80
CA ALA A 200 21.00 2.49 -1.70
C ALA A 200 20.27 1.68 -0.60
N ALA A 201 20.63 0.40 -0.43
CA ALA A 201 20.09 -0.44 0.65
C ALA A 201 20.58 0.03 2.03
N ILE A 202 21.86 0.44 2.14
CA ILE A 202 22.43 1.01 3.37
C ILE A 202 21.65 2.29 3.75
N SER A 203 21.48 3.21 2.81
CA SER A 203 20.72 4.44 3.01
C SER A 203 19.28 4.16 3.42
N SER A 204 18.59 3.23 2.76
CA SER A 204 17.22 2.83 3.08
C SER A 204 17.10 2.22 4.48
N SER A 205 18.08 1.39 4.87
CA SER A 205 18.11 0.78 6.19
C SER A 205 18.32 1.84 7.28
N ILE A 206 19.26 2.76 7.11
CA ILE A 206 19.49 3.88 8.04
C ILE A 206 18.23 4.74 8.16
N LEU A 207 17.60 5.09 7.05
CA LEU A 207 16.38 5.89 7.03
C LEU A 207 15.19 5.17 7.70
N SER A 208 15.12 3.84 7.59
CA SER A 208 14.10 3.05 8.31
C SER A 208 14.28 3.12 9.81
N TRP A 209 15.52 2.97 10.31
CA TRP A 209 15.83 3.12 11.73
C TRP A 209 15.62 4.56 12.22
N LEU A 210 16.02 5.56 11.44
CA LEU A 210 15.79 6.97 11.78
C LEU A 210 14.29 7.30 11.80
N SER A 211 13.53 6.82 10.85
CA SER A 211 12.06 6.97 10.81
C SER A 211 11.41 6.35 12.05
N LEU A 212 11.80 5.12 12.41
CA LEU A 212 11.33 4.46 13.63
C LEU A 212 11.68 5.27 14.88
N LEU A 213 12.91 5.77 14.98
CA LEU A 213 13.35 6.62 16.09
C LEU A 213 12.48 7.90 16.18
N CYS A 214 12.21 8.57 15.05
CA CYS A 214 11.33 9.73 15.01
C CYS A 214 9.92 9.38 15.52
N PHE A 215 9.33 8.26 15.11
CA PHE A 215 8.02 7.83 15.60
C PHE A 215 8.04 7.53 17.11
N ILE A 216 9.08 6.86 17.61
CA ILE A 216 9.23 6.58 19.05
C ILE A 216 9.37 7.88 19.85
N ILE A 217 10.15 8.85 19.36
CA ILE A 217 10.32 10.16 20.02
C ILE A 217 8.99 10.90 20.08
N VAL A 218 8.26 10.96 18.97
CA VAL A 218 6.92 11.57 18.91
C VAL A 218 5.97 10.86 19.86
N TRP A 219 5.91 9.53 19.83
CA TRP A 219 5.08 8.74 20.74
C TRP A 219 5.39 9.03 22.23
N LYS A 220 6.67 9.17 22.58
CA LYS A 220 7.08 9.42 23.97
C LYS A 220 6.93 10.87 24.42
N ARG A 221 7.09 11.86 23.52
CA ARG A 221 7.14 13.29 23.92
C ARG A 221 5.86 14.07 23.65
N ASP A 222 5.09 13.69 22.63
CA ASP A 222 3.85 14.43 22.29
C ASP A 222 2.76 14.11 23.32
N ARG A 223 2.26 15.14 24.01
CA ARG A 223 1.20 15.07 25.03
C ARG A 223 -0.09 14.43 24.51
N PHE A 224 -0.36 14.53 23.22
CA PHE A 224 -1.54 13.90 22.62
C PHE A 224 -1.59 12.39 22.88
N TYR A 225 -0.46 11.70 22.86
CA TYR A 225 -0.39 10.26 23.07
C TYR A 225 -0.35 9.85 24.55
N GLU A 226 -0.23 10.79 25.48
CA GLU A 226 -0.13 10.51 26.90
C GLU A 226 -1.25 9.60 27.42
N PRO A 227 -2.56 9.84 27.13
CA PRO A 227 -3.63 8.96 27.56
C PRO A 227 -3.61 7.57 26.90
N MET A 228 -2.88 7.43 25.81
CA MET A 228 -2.79 6.18 25.03
C MET A 228 -1.57 5.35 25.42
N ARG A 229 -0.59 5.94 26.12
CA ARG A 229 0.60 5.22 26.57
C ARG A 229 0.21 4.17 27.58
N ALA A 230 0.70 2.94 27.35
CA ALA A 230 0.51 1.88 28.32
C ALA A 230 1.29 2.20 29.59
N GLU A 231 0.68 2.04 30.77
CA GLU A 231 1.33 2.24 32.07
C GLU A 231 2.48 1.27 32.29
N ARG A 232 2.41 0.11 31.64
CA ARG A 232 3.43 -0.93 31.69
C ARG A 232 3.63 -1.55 30.32
N TRP A 233 4.78 -2.19 30.10
CA TRP A 233 5.02 -3.02 28.93
C TRP A 233 4.23 -4.32 29.04
N TYR A 234 3.35 -4.61 28.04
CA TYR A 234 2.61 -5.87 27.99
C TYR A 234 3.40 -6.94 27.25
N TRP A 235 3.46 -8.13 27.82
CA TRP A 235 3.98 -9.29 27.12
C TRP A 235 3.07 -9.72 25.97
N PRO A 236 3.57 -10.51 24.99
CA PRO A 236 2.74 -10.96 23.89
C PRO A 236 1.64 -11.89 24.41
N GLU A 237 0.39 -11.56 24.06
CA GLU A 237 -0.78 -12.37 24.40
C GLU A 237 -1.30 -13.08 23.15
N LEU A 238 -1.34 -14.43 23.17
CA LEU A 238 -1.79 -15.24 22.05
C LEU A 238 -3.19 -14.84 21.55
N LYS A 239 -4.09 -14.45 22.45
CA LYS A 239 -5.44 -14.02 22.09
C LYS A 239 -5.43 -12.73 21.29
N ALA A 240 -4.63 -11.75 21.68
CA ALA A 240 -4.47 -10.49 20.98
C ALA A 240 -3.75 -10.69 19.64
N LEU A 241 -2.64 -11.44 19.62
CA LEU A 241 -1.93 -11.79 18.40
C LEU A 241 -2.84 -12.51 17.40
N LYS A 242 -3.65 -13.47 17.85
CA LYS A 242 -4.62 -14.17 17.00
C LYS A 242 -5.67 -13.21 16.42
N ASN A 243 -6.13 -12.22 17.22
CA ASN A 243 -7.06 -11.19 16.74
C ASN A 243 -6.41 -10.30 15.67
N HIS A 244 -5.17 -9.86 15.88
CA HIS A 244 -4.39 -9.12 14.87
C HIS A 244 -4.20 -9.92 13.59
N LEU A 245 -3.82 -11.21 13.70
CA LEU A 245 -3.63 -12.09 12.54
C LEU A 245 -4.95 -12.35 11.80
N ARG A 246 -6.07 -12.55 12.51
CA ARG A 246 -7.38 -12.76 11.89
C ARG A 246 -7.82 -11.61 10.99
N ILE A 247 -7.47 -10.38 11.36
CA ILE A 247 -7.78 -9.18 10.57
C ILE A 247 -6.65 -8.91 9.57
N GLY A 248 -5.41 -9.01 10.02
CA GLY A 248 -4.22 -8.60 9.26
C GLY A 248 -3.84 -9.56 8.13
N VAL A 249 -3.92 -10.89 8.35
CA VAL A 249 -3.54 -11.86 7.30
C VAL A 249 -4.39 -11.71 6.04
N PRO A 250 -5.73 -11.61 6.11
CA PRO A 250 -6.51 -11.32 4.91
C PRO A 250 -6.17 -9.96 4.26
N ILE A 251 -5.81 -8.94 5.06
CA ILE A 251 -5.35 -7.64 4.52
C ILE A 251 -4.02 -7.82 3.79
N GLY A 252 -3.06 -8.54 4.39
CA GLY A 252 -1.78 -8.84 3.79
C GLY A 252 -1.89 -9.62 2.48
N LEU A 253 -2.74 -10.64 2.46
CA LEU A 253 -3.01 -11.43 1.25
C LEU A 253 -3.71 -10.61 0.17
N SER A 254 -4.66 -9.72 0.53
CA SER A 254 -5.28 -8.80 -0.42
C SER A 254 -4.21 -7.90 -1.08
N THR A 255 -3.33 -7.32 -0.28
CA THR A 255 -2.25 -6.47 -0.77
C THR A 255 -1.24 -7.27 -1.61
N PHE A 256 -0.95 -8.52 -1.22
CA PHE A 256 -0.11 -9.43 -2.00
C PHE A 256 -0.73 -9.73 -3.36
N PHE A 257 -2.02 -10.08 -3.42
CA PHE A 257 -2.71 -10.34 -4.70
C PHE A 257 -2.71 -9.10 -5.60
N GLU A 258 -2.95 -7.92 -5.03
CA GLU A 258 -2.94 -6.67 -5.77
C GLU A 258 -1.56 -6.37 -6.37
N VAL A 259 -0.52 -6.31 -5.54
CA VAL A 259 0.84 -5.98 -6.00
C VAL A 259 1.42 -7.05 -6.92
N SER A 260 1.26 -8.33 -6.58
CA SER A 260 1.82 -9.43 -7.37
C SER A 260 1.14 -9.60 -8.72
N SER A 261 -0.15 -9.26 -8.86
CA SER A 261 -0.82 -9.31 -10.17
C SER A 261 -0.18 -8.34 -11.17
N PHE A 262 0.13 -7.13 -10.76
CA PHE A 262 0.81 -6.14 -11.61
C PHE A 262 2.29 -6.49 -11.85
N THR A 263 2.98 -7.00 -10.83
CA THR A 263 4.39 -7.41 -10.96
C THR A 263 4.55 -8.58 -11.92
N LEU A 264 3.71 -9.61 -11.80
CA LEU A 264 3.72 -10.77 -12.71
C LEU A 264 3.28 -10.37 -14.12
N MET A 265 2.30 -9.46 -14.26
CA MET A 265 1.92 -8.90 -15.55
C MET A 265 3.12 -8.23 -16.25
N ALA A 266 3.92 -7.44 -15.51
CA ALA A 266 5.12 -6.81 -16.07
C ALA A 266 6.13 -7.86 -16.56
N ILE A 267 6.33 -8.96 -15.82
CA ILE A 267 7.19 -10.08 -16.20
C ILE A 267 6.68 -10.76 -17.48
N PHE A 268 5.37 -10.98 -17.60
CA PHE A 268 4.80 -11.60 -18.79
C PHE A 268 4.88 -10.66 -20.00
N VAL A 269 4.59 -9.38 -19.84
CA VAL A 269 4.69 -8.38 -20.90
C VAL A 269 6.12 -8.20 -21.40
N SER A 270 7.14 -8.45 -20.55
CA SER A 270 8.55 -8.37 -21.00
C SER A 270 8.91 -9.37 -22.10
N ARG A 271 8.15 -10.46 -22.24
CA ARG A 271 8.31 -11.44 -23.34
C ARG A 271 7.82 -10.93 -24.70
N LEU A 272 7.09 -9.81 -24.73
CA LEU A 272 6.52 -9.22 -25.95
C LEU A 272 7.46 -8.23 -26.66
N GLY A 273 8.70 -8.08 -26.16
CA GLY A 273 9.73 -7.25 -26.75
C GLY A 273 9.92 -5.89 -26.07
N ALA A 274 11.07 -5.28 -26.34
CA ALA A 274 11.56 -4.08 -25.63
C ALA A 274 10.62 -2.86 -25.78
N ILE A 275 10.07 -2.61 -26.97
CA ILE A 275 9.18 -1.48 -27.22
C ILE A 275 7.90 -1.61 -26.40
N THR A 276 7.30 -2.82 -26.38
CA THR A 276 6.06 -3.11 -25.65
C THR A 276 6.25 -3.01 -24.14
N VAL A 277 7.38 -3.53 -23.61
CA VAL A 277 7.65 -3.44 -22.17
C VAL A 277 7.93 -2.00 -21.74
N SER A 278 8.61 -1.21 -22.58
CA SER A 278 8.84 0.22 -22.30
C SER A 278 7.52 0.99 -22.23
N ALA A 279 6.60 0.75 -23.18
CA ALA A 279 5.28 1.34 -23.16
C ALA A 279 4.48 0.92 -21.91
N HIS A 280 4.50 -0.37 -21.57
CA HIS A 280 3.86 -0.89 -20.35
C HIS A 280 4.41 -0.23 -19.07
N GLN A 281 5.74 -0.10 -18.94
CA GLN A 281 6.36 0.50 -17.76
C GLN A 281 5.97 1.98 -17.58
N ILE A 282 5.91 2.75 -18.67
CA ILE A 282 5.45 4.14 -18.64
C ILE A 282 4.02 4.21 -18.12
N VAL A 283 3.11 3.41 -18.67
CA VAL A 283 1.70 3.41 -18.28
C VAL A 283 1.53 2.91 -16.84
N ALA A 284 2.25 1.86 -16.43
CA ALA A 284 2.23 1.35 -15.07
C ALA A 284 2.73 2.40 -14.05
N ASN A 285 3.75 3.18 -14.40
CA ASN A 285 4.22 4.28 -13.55
C ASN A 285 3.18 5.39 -13.41
N ILE A 286 2.59 5.85 -14.51
CA ILE A 286 1.55 6.89 -14.50
C ILE A 286 0.35 6.44 -13.67
N THR A 287 -0.17 5.23 -13.91
CA THR A 287 -1.32 4.69 -13.17
C THR A 287 -0.99 4.44 -11.70
N GLY A 288 0.25 4.03 -11.38
CA GLY A 288 0.73 3.87 -10.02
C GLY A 288 0.76 5.18 -9.23
N ILE A 289 1.18 6.29 -9.86
CA ILE A 289 1.12 7.62 -9.23
C ILE A 289 -0.34 8.03 -8.98
N CYS A 290 -1.22 7.84 -9.96
CA CYS A 290 -2.64 8.16 -9.83
C CYS A 290 -3.32 7.33 -8.73
N PHE A 291 -2.92 6.06 -8.56
CA PHE A 291 -3.42 5.16 -7.52
C PHE A 291 -3.18 5.68 -6.09
N MET A 292 -2.15 6.51 -5.86
CA MET A 292 -1.90 7.07 -4.52
C MET A 292 -3.07 7.94 -4.01
N ILE A 293 -3.89 8.50 -4.91
CA ILE A 293 -5.06 9.31 -4.55
C ILE A 293 -6.18 8.43 -3.95
N PRO A 294 -6.73 7.43 -4.65
CA PRO A 294 -7.76 6.56 -4.09
C PRO A 294 -7.25 5.77 -2.88
N LEU A 295 -5.98 5.36 -2.83
CA LEU A 295 -5.38 4.73 -1.67
C LEU A 295 -5.47 5.63 -0.42
N SER A 296 -5.17 6.92 -0.56
CA SER A 296 -5.20 7.87 0.55
C SER A 296 -6.64 8.14 1.05
N ILE A 297 -7.60 8.21 0.14
CA ILE A 297 -9.02 8.31 0.47
C ILE A 297 -9.50 7.02 1.13
N GLY A 298 -9.07 5.86 0.65
CA GLY A 298 -9.39 4.55 1.20
C GLY A 298 -8.91 4.39 2.65
N ILE A 299 -7.66 4.72 2.93
CA ILE A 299 -7.12 4.70 4.30
C ILE A 299 -7.97 5.61 5.20
N SER A 300 -8.33 6.81 4.73
CA SER A 300 -9.19 7.74 5.48
C SER A 300 -10.59 7.16 5.71
N ALA A 301 -11.15 6.44 4.74
CA ALA A 301 -12.44 5.75 4.88
C ALA A 301 -12.39 4.70 6.00
N SER A 302 -11.35 3.86 6.01
CA SER A 302 -11.16 2.85 7.05
C SER A 302 -11.09 3.47 8.46
N VAL A 303 -10.35 4.56 8.60
CA VAL A 303 -10.19 5.30 9.86
C VAL A 303 -11.52 5.87 10.32
N LEU A 304 -12.20 6.64 9.47
CA LEU A 304 -13.47 7.28 9.83
C LEU A 304 -14.55 6.25 10.15
N VAL A 305 -14.68 5.19 9.36
CA VAL A 305 -15.65 4.12 9.61
C VAL A 305 -15.38 3.44 10.94
N SER A 306 -14.12 3.06 11.23
CA SER A 306 -13.78 2.40 12.49
C SER A 306 -14.00 3.31 13.71
N GLN A 307 -13.70 4.60 13.61
CA GLN A 307 -13.95 5.58 14.66
C GLN A 307 -15.45 5.81 14.90
N CYS A 308 -16.27 5.94 13.83
CA CYS A 308 -17.71 6.06 13.95
C CYS A 308 -18.35 4.85 14.65
N LEU A 309 -17.90 3.64 14.27
CA LEU A 309 -18.38 2.40 14.90
C LEU A 309 -17.95 2.32 16.36
N GLY A 310 -16.72 2.73 16.68
CA GLY A 310 -16.22 2.79 18.05
C GLY A 310 -17.00 3.77 18.91
N ALA A 311 -17.41 4.91 18.35
CA ALA A 311 -18.24 5.91 19.03
C ALA A 311 -19.71 5.52 19.18
N GLY A 312 -20.15 4.38 18.61
CA GLY A 312 -21.52 3.91 18.68
C GLY A 312 -22.46 4.54 17.65
N TRP A 313 -21.94 4.98 16.48
CA TRP A 313 -22.71 5.60 15.40
C TRP A 313 -22.61 4.86 14.07
N PRO A 314 -23.22 3.67 13.93
CA PRO A 314 -23.19 2.94 12.64
C PRO A 314 -23.86 3.70 11.49
N SER A 315 -24.85 4.56 11.77
CA SER A 315 -25.49 5.41 10.76
C SER A 315 -24.54 6.47 10.21
N VAL A 316 -23.66 7.03 11.05
CA VAL A 316 -22.62 7.97 10.63
C VAL A 316 -21.50 7.24 9.86
N ALA A 317 -21.15 6.00 10.26
CA ALA A 317 -20.24 5.15 9.52
C ALA A 317 -20.75 4.83 8.11
N GLU A 318 -22.06 4.58 7.94
CA GLU A 318 -22.70 4.43 6.61
C GLU A 318 -22.54 5.70 5.76
N GLN A 319 -22.78 6.88 6.35
CA GLN A 319 -22.57 8.15 5.65
C GLN A 319 -21.11 8.39 5.29
N ALA A 320 -20.16 8.04 6.16
CA ALA A 320 -18.73 8.13 5.89
C ALA A 320 -18.34 7.26 4.70
N THR A 321 -18.83 6.00 4.65
CA THR A 321 -18.62 5.09 3.51
C THR A 321 -19.15 5.67 2.21
N LYS A 322 -20.39 6.18 2.21
CA LYS A 322 -20.99 6.80 1.01
C LYS A 322 -20.24 8.05 0.55
N ARG A 323 -19.83 8.92 1.48
CA ARG A 323 -19.10 10.15 1.16
C ARG A 323 -17.71 9.88 0.60
N THR A 324 -16.96 8.96 1.20
CA THR A 324 -15.61 8.60 0.74
C THR A 324 -15.65 7.91 -0.63
N LEU A 325 -16.61 7.03 -0.88
CA LEU A 325 -16.80 6.42 -2.21
C LEU A 325 -17.17 7.47 -3.27
N ARG A 326 -18.11 8.36 -2.99
CA ARG A 326 -18.48 9.43 -3.94
C ARG A 326 -17.32 10.37 -4.22
N LEU A 327 -16.56 10.75 -3.19
CA LEU A 327 -15.37 11.59 -3.35
C LEU A 327 -14.33 10.88 -4.22
N ALA A 328 -14.05 9.61 -3.95
CA ALA A 328 -13.06 8.85 -4.70
C ALA A 328 -13.44 8.68 -6.17
N VAL A 329 -14.69 8.33 -6.46
CA VAL A 329 -15.21 8.23 -7.84
C VAL A 329 -15.15 9.58 -8.55
N GLY A 330 -15.57 10.66 -7.89
CA GLY A 330 -15.53 12.01 -8.46
C GLY A 330 -14.10 12.46 -8.79
N VAL A 331 -13.16 12.28 -7.85
CA VAL A 331 -11.75 12.62 -8.08
C VAL A 331 -11.14 11.71 -9.17
N ALA A 332 -11.42 10.42 -9.13
CA ALA A 332 -10.93 9.49 -10.15
C ALA A 332 -11.47 9.81 -11.56
N ALA A 333 -12.72 10.23 -11.66
CA ALA A 333 -13.29 10.67 -12.93
C ALA A 333 -12.59 11.93 -13.49
N VAL A 334 -12.26 12.89 -12.63
CA VAL A 334 -11.48 14.07 -13.02
C VAL A 334 -10.07 13.68 -13.46
N VAL A 335 -9.37 12.83 -12.67
CA VAL A 335 -8.04 12.33 -13.02
C VAL A 335 -8.08 11.56 -14.35
N ALA A 336 -9.06 10.68 -14.54
CA ALA A 336 -9.25 9.94 -15.77
C ALA A 336 -9.47 10.87 -17.00
N ALA A 337 -10.29 11.92 -16.85
CA ALA A 337 -10.51 12.91 -17.91
C ALA A 337 -9.22 13.68 -18.23
N VAL A 338 -8.47 14.13 -17.23
CA VAL A 338 -7.17 14.81 -17.42
C VAL A 338 -6.17 13.89 -18.12
N LEU A 339 -6.05 12.63 -17.68
CA LEU A 339 -5.17 11.64 -18.29
C LEU A 339 -5.57 11.35 -19.75
N TYR A 340 -6.85 11.23 -20.02
CA TYR A 340 -7.34 11.02 -21.38
C TYR A 340 -6.95 12.17 -22.32
N LEU A 341 -7.17 13.42 -21.89
CA LEU A 341 -6.89 14.63 -22.67
C LEU A 341 -5.37 14.88 -22.81
N ALA A 342 -4.61 14.65 -21.73
CA ALA A 342 -3.17 14.95 -21.66
C ALA A 342 -2.29 13.70 -21.93
N ARG A 343 -2.85 12.58 -22.40
CA ARG A 343 -2.10 11.30 -22.52
C ARG A 343 -0.83 11.41 -23.34
N ILE A 344 -0.86 12.09 -24.49
CA ILE A 344 0.33 12.23 -25.33
C ILE A 344 1.39 13.12 -24.68
N PRO A 345 1.08 14.37 -24.23
CA PRO A 345 2.05 15.18 -23.50
C PRO A 345 2.66 14.48 -22.28
N VAL A 346 1.85 13.79 -21.49
CA VAL A 346 2.34 13.09 -20.28
C VAL A 346 3.28 11.95 -20.64
N ILE A 347 2.96 11.13 -21.65
CA ILE A 347 3.84 10.04 -22.11
C ILE A 347 5.14 10.60 -22.71
N SER A 348 5.07 11.73 -23.43
CA SER A 348 6.23 12.38 -24.04
C SER A 348 7.25 12.91 -23.04
N LEU A 349 6.87 13.04 -21.74
CA LEU A 349 7.82 13.34 -20.67
C LEU A 349 8.77 12.15 -20.37
N TYR A 350 8.37 10.93 -20.73
CA TYR A 350 9.14 9.71 -20.46
C TYR A 350 10.01 9.29 -21.64
N THR A 351 9.55 9.52 -22.87
CA THR A 351 10.24 9.06 -24.08
C THR A 351 9.93 9.94 -25.30
N LEU A 352 10.87 9.98 -26.24
CA LEU A 352 10.68 10.61 -27.56
C LEU A 352 10.44 9.58 -28.66
N ASP A 353 10.48 8.28 -28.36
CA ASP A 353 10.25 7.21 -29.33
C ASP A 353 8.75 7.17 -29.72
N ALA A 354 8.48 7.44 -31.01
CA ALA A 354 7.12 7.51 -31.53
C ALA A 354 6.35 6.18 -31.42
N GLN A 355 7.05 5.03 -31.56
CA GLN A 355 6.42 3.71 -31.46
C GLN A 355 6.02 3.42 -30.00
N VAL A 356 6.89 3.72 -29.05
CA VAL A 356 6.61 3.60 -27.62
C VAL A 356 5.45 4.50 -27.22
N ILE A 357 5.44 5.77 -27.67
CA ILE A 357 4.37 6.73 -27.39
C ILE A 357 3.03 6.21 -27.92
N GLN A 358 2.97 5.68 -29.14
CA GLN A 358 1.73 5.17 -29.75
C GLN A 358 1.15 4.00 -28.96
N ILE A 359 1.98 3.02 -28.59
CA ILE A 359 1.55 1.86 -27.80
C ILE A 359 1.14 2.30 -26.40
N ALA A 360 1.95 3.11 -25.73
CA ALA A 360 1.65 3.61 -24.38
C ALA A 360 0.32 4.41 -24.35
N ALA A 361 0.08 5.27 -25.36
CA ALA A 361 -1.15 6.03 -25.46
C ALA A 361 -2.38 5.14 -25.59
N SER A 362 -2.27 4.03 -26.33
CA SER A 362 -3.33 3.04 -26.48
C SER A 362 -3.56 2.23 -25.19
N LEU A 363 -2.47 1.80 -24.53
CA LEU A 363 -2.55 1.08 -23.26
C LEU A 363 -3.11 1.96 -22.13
N LEU A 364 -2.78 3.26 -22.14
CA LEU A 364 -3.27 4.20 -21.13
C LEU A 364 -4.78 4.39 -21.18
N LEU A 365 -5.43 4.13 -22.34
CA LEU A 365 -6.90 4.15 -22.42
C LEU A 365 -7.55 3.12 -21.49
N PHE A 366 -6.97 1.91 -21.38
CA PHE A 366 -7.43 0.94 -20.39
C PHE A 366 -7.20 1.47 -18.96
N GLY A 367 -6.06 2.13 -18.72
CA GLY A 367 -5.76 2.79 -17.45
C GLY A 367 -6.78 3.86 -17.06
N VAL A 368 -7.20 4.69 -18.02
CA VAL A 368 -8.24 5.71 -17.84
C VAL A 368 -9.58 5.07 -17.45
N ILE A 369 -9.98 4.01 -18.15
CA ILE A 369 -11.25 3.32 -17.88
C ILE A 369 -11.23 2.68 -16.50
N TYR A 370 -10.19 1.91 -16.19
CA TYR A 370 -10.18 1.17 -14.93
C TYR A 370 -9.93 2.07 -13.70
N HIS A 371 -9.32 3.25 -13.85
CA HIS A 371 -8.96 4.10 -12.71
C HIS A 371 -10.17 4.48 -11.84
N ILE A 372 -11.36 4.65 -12.44
CA ILE A 372 -12.59 4.90 -11.69
C ILE A 372 -12.97 3.67 -10.86
N PHE A 373 -12.89 2.48 -11.45
CA PHE A 373 -13.24 1.23 -10.77
C PHE A 373 -12.16 0.82 -9.75
N ASP A 374 -10.91 1.17 -10.02
CA ASP A 374 -9.79 1.04 -9.10
C ASP A 374 -9.99 1.90 -7.84
N ALA A 375 -10.50 3.12 -7.99
CA ALA A 375 -10.91 3.94 -6.86
C ALA A 375 -12.09 3.32 -6.08
N MET A 376 -13.07 2.74 -6.76
CA MET A 376 -14.19 2.04 -6.12
C MET A 376 -13.71 0.82 -5.34
N GLN A 377 -12.84 -0.02 -5.94
CA GLN A 377 -12.32 -1.22 -5.30
C GLN A 377 -11.48 -0.88 -4.07
N THR A 378 -10.57 0.10 -4.20
CA THR A 378 -9.68 0.52 -3.12
C THR A 378 -10.48 1.08 -1.95
N VAL A 379 -11.33 2.08 -2.19
CA VAL A 379 -12.11 2.70 -1.10
C VAL A 379 -13.13 1.75 -0.52
N GLY A 380 -13.77 0.90 -1.34
CA GLY A 380 -14.67 -0.15 -0.89
C GLY A 380 -13.98 -1.16 0.01
N CYS A 381 -12.80 -1.65 -0.38
CA CYS A 381 -11.98 -2.56 0.41
C CYS A 381 -11.58 -1.94 1.76
N PHE A 382 -11.08 -0.70 1.75
CA PHE A 382 -10.67 -0.02 2.98
C PHE A 382 -11.85 0.32 3.89
N ALA A 383 -13.01 0.69 3.36
CA ALA A 383 -14.22 0.85 4.16
C ALA A 383 -14.60 -0.46 4.85
N LEU A 384 -14.58 -1.60 4.13
CA LEU A 384 -14.81 -2.93 4.69
C LEU A 384 -13.81 -3.29 5.79
N ARG A 385 -12.54 -2.90 5.67
CA ARG A 385 -11.54 -3.03 6.75
C ARG A 385 -11.99 -2.28 8.01
N GLY A 386 -12.56 -1.08 7.86
CA GLY A 386 -13.16 -0.31 8.97
C GLY A 386 -14.30 -1.06 9.66
N TYR A 387 -15.10 -1.82 8.91
CA TYR A 387 -16.12 -2.74 9.44
C TYR A 387 -15.56 -4.07 9.95
N ARG A 388 -14.24 -4.29 9.89
CA ARG A 388 -13.52 -5.55 10.19
C ARG A 388 -13.93 -6.72 9.28
N VAL A 389 -14.38 -6.42 8.08
CA VAL A 389 -14.67 -7.41 7.03
C VAL A 389 -13.45 -7.46 6.11
N THR A 390 -12.58 -8.45 6.27
CA THR A 390 -11.28 -8.52 5.58
C THR A 390 -11.13 -9.75 4.70
N VAL A 391 -11.78 -10.87 5.05
CA VAL A 391 -11.67 -12.14 4.30
C VAL A 391 -12.34 -12.05 2.94
N VAL A 392 -13.53 -11.45 2.85
CA VAL A 392 -14.28 -11.37 1.58
C VAL A 392 -13.54 -10.52 0.54
N PRO A 393 -13.00 -9.32 0.88
CA PRO A 393 -12.14 -8.57 -0.05
C PRO A 393 -10.92 -9.37 -0.54
N MET A 394 -10.28 -10.16 0.32
CA MET A 394 -9.16 -11.02 -0.05
C MET A 394 -9.57 -12.03 -1.14
N ILE A 395 -10.72 -12.70 -0.97
CA ILE A 395 -11.23 -13.66 -1.95
C ILE A 395 -11.56 -12.97 -3.27
N ILE A 396 -12.18 -11.79 -3.22
CA ILE A 396 -12.51 -10.99 -4.40
C ILE A 396 -11.24 -10.62 -5.18
N TYR A 397 -10.16 -10.23 -4.50
CA TYR A 397 -8.88 -9.94 -5.14
C TYR A 397 -8.26 -11.19 -5.78
N GLY A 398 -8.29 -12.34 -5.10
CA GLY A 398 -7.83 -13.60 -5.67
C GLY A 398 -8.57 -13.98 -6.95
N ILE A 399 -9.90 -13.83 -6.96
CA ILE A 399 -10.72 -14.19 -8.14
C ILE A 399 -10.54 -13.17 -9.26
N PHE A 400 -10.70 -11.88 -9.00
CA PHE A 400 -10.78 -10.89 -10.08
C PHE A 400 -9.42 -10.35 -10.51
N LEU A 401 -8.46 -10.13 -9.60
CA LEU A 401 -7.15 -9.63 -10.01
C LEU A 401 -6.24 -10.76 -10.51
N TRP A 402 -6.20 -11.89 -9.79
CA TRP A 402 -5.39 -13.04 -10.20
C TRP A 402 -6.09 -13.89 -11.26
N GLY A 403 -7.35 -14.30 -11.01
CA GLY A 403 -8.10 -15.16 -11.93
C GLY A 403 -8.41 -14.44 -13.23
N VAL A 404 -9.20 -13.37 -13.18
CA VAL A 404 -9.64 -12.65 -14.39
C VAL A 404 -8.52 -11.78 -14.95
N GLY A 405 -7.91 -10.91 -14.14
CA GLY A 405 -6.90 -9.94 -14.59
C GLY A 405 -5.63 -10.61 -15.09
N LEU A 406 -4.93 -11.35 -14.21
CA LEU A 406 -3.62 -11.90 -14.52
C LEU A 406 -3.71 -13.14 -15.42
N MET A 407 -4.47 -14.18 -15.00
CA MET A 407 -4.57 -15.43 -15.77
C MET A 407 -5.36 -15.22 -17.06
N GLY A 408 -6.46 -14.46 -17.02
CA GLY A 408 -7.18 -14.06 -18.24
C GLY A 408 -6.30 -13.22 -19.16
N GLY A 409 -5.51 -12.30 -18.59
CA GLY A 409 -4.54 -11.50 -19.33
C GLY A 409 -3.45 -12.36 -19.98
N TYR A 410 -2.93 -13.36 -19.28
CA TYR A 410 -1.97 -14.31 -19.83
C TYR A 410 -2.56 -15.08 -21.03
N TYR A 411 -3.79 -15.61 -20.89
CA TYR A 411 -4.47 -16.29 -21.97
C TYR A 411 -4.70 -15.40 -23.18
N MET A 412 -5.29 -14.21 -22.97
CA MET A 412 -5.57 -13.27 -24.05
C MET A 412 -4.32 -12.66 -24.68
N GLY A 413 -3.26 -12.50 -23.88
CA GLY A 413 -2.00 -11.92 -24.36
C GLY A 413 -1.19 -12.87 -25.23
N PHE A 414 -1.18 -14.17 -24.93
CA PHE A 414 -0.32 -15.13 -25.62
C PHE A 414 -1.07 -16.12 -26.52
N SER A 415 -2.31 -16.46 -26.25
CA SER A 415 -3.11 -17.39 -27.06
C SER A 415 -4.30 -16.65 -27.69
N GLY A 416 -5.29 -16.27 -26.91
CA GLY A 416 -6.49 -15.63 -27.37
C GLY A 416 -7.31 -16.47 -28.36
N GLU A 417 -7.16 -17.81 -28.34
CA GLU A 417 -7.89 -18.71 -29.21
C GLU A 417 -9.40 -18.55 -29.01
N GLY A 418 -10.15 -18.42 -30.10
CA GLY A 418 -11.57 -18.11 -30.07
C GLY A 418 -11.96 -16.62 -29.95
N PHE A 419 -10.98 -15.74 -29.68
CA PHE A 419 -11.20 -14.29 -29.54
C PHE A 419 -10.39 -13.46 -30.54
N GLY A 420 -9.84 -14.09 -31.59
CA GLY A 420 -9.07 -13.41 -32.64
C GLY A 420 -7.67 -12.94 -32.22
N GLY A 421 -7.13 -13.48 -31.09
CA GLY A 421 -5.81 -13.16 -30.59
C GLY A 421 -4.68 -14.01 -31.15
N PRO A 422 -3.43 -13.83 -30.69
CA PRO A 422 -2.99 -13.19 -29.43
C PRO A 422 -3.04 -11.64 -29.49
N TRP A 423 -3.47 -11.03 -28.36
CA TRP A 423 -3.64 -9.58 -28.25
C TRP A 423 -2.44 -8.89 -27.60
N GLY A 424 -1.41 -9.62 -27.21
CA GLY A 424 -0.20 -9.10 -26.58
C GLY A 424 -0.50 -8.26 -25.32
N ALA A 425 0.15 -7.11 -25.19
CA ALA A 425 -0.08 -6.23 -24.03
C ALA A 425 -1.51 -5.73 -23.91
N TYR A 426 -2.24 -5.58 -25.01
CA TYR A 426 -3.66 -5.17 -24.96
C TYR A 426 -4.53 -6.21 -24.26
N GLY A 427 -4.25 -7.51 -24.45
CA GLY A 427 -4.92 -8.60 -23.74
C GLY A 427 -4.72 -8.52 -22.24
N PHE A 428 -3.48 -8.26 -21.78
CA PHE A 428 -3.18 -8.06 -20.36
C PHE A 428 -3.90 -6.86 -19.77
N TRP A 429 -3.81 -5.70 -20.40
CA TRP A 429 -4.44 -4.47 -19.91
C TRP A 429 -5.97 -4.54 -19.96
N GLY A 430 -6.54 -5.13 -21.01
CA GLY A 430 -7.98 -5.31 -21.14
C GLY A 430 -8.56 -6.22 -20.05
N MET A 431 -7.91 -7.38 -19.79
CA MET A 431 -8.36 -8.30 -18.74
C MET A 431 -8.13 -7.72 -17.33
N THR A 432 -7.04 -6.97 -17.12
CA THR A 432 -6.83 -6.24 -15.87
C THR A 432 -7.91 -5.19 -15.65
N ALA A 433 -8.28 -4.43 -16.68
CA ALA A 433 -9.36 -3.46 -16.59
C ALA A 433 -10.72 -4.14 -16.30
N LEU A 434 -11.00 -5.29 -16.90
CA LEU A 434 -12.19 -6.09 -16.61
C LEU A 434 -12.19 -6.60 -15.16
N GLY A 435 -11.08 -7.17 -14.71
CA GLY A 435 -10.91 -7.66 -13.34
C GLY A 435 -11.08 -6.56 -12.29
N LEU A 436 -10.45 -5.40 -12.50
CA LEU A 436 -10.59 -4.24 -11.62
C LEU A 436 -12.03 -3.66 -11.64
N THR A 437 -12.68 -3.66 -12.79
CA THR A 437 -14.08 -3.23 -12.91
C THR A 437 -14.99 -4.14 -12.07
N ALA A 438 -14.86 -5.46 -12.23
CA ALA A 438 -15.64 -6.43 -11.48
C ALA A 438 -15.35 -6.35 -9.96
N ALA A 439 -14.07 -6.25 -9.57
CA ALA A 439 -13.67 -6.08 -8.18
C ALA A 439 -14.22 -4.77 -7.60
N GLY A 440 -14.13 -3.66 -8.34
CA GLY A 440 -14.59 -2.35 -7.92
C GLY A 440 -16.10 -2.29 -7.66
N LEU A 441 -16.89 -2.79 -8.61
CA LEU A 441 -18.34 -2.87 -8.45
C LEU A 441 -18.74 -3.77 -7.27
N THR A 442 -18.12 -4.94 -7.17
CA THR A 442 -18.41 -5.91 -6.10
C THR A 442 -18.04 -5.35 -4.72
N LEU A 443 -16.83 -4.80 -4.55
CA LEU A 443 -16.37 -4.28 -3.27
C LEU A 443 -17.11 -3.01 -2.84
N ALA A 444 -17.40 -2.09 -3.75
CA ALA A 444 -18.18 -0.90 -3.44
C ALA A 444 -19.61 -1.27 -3.01
N THR A 445 -20.27 -2.19 -3.75
CA THR A 445 -21.60 -2.69 -3.41
C THR A 445 -21.60 -3.38 -2.06
N LEU A 446 -20.63 -4.27 -1.80
CA LEU A 446 -20.51 -4.97 -0.53
C LEU A 446 -20.26 -4.01 0.64
N ALA A 447 -19.44 -2.96 0.44
CA ALA A 447 -19.21 -1.94 1.46
C ALA A 447 -20.50 -1.19 1.80
N LEU A 448 -21.28 -0.79 0.79
CA LEU A 448 -22.56 -0.10 0.98
C LEU A 448 -23.61 -1.01 1.67
N LEU A 449 -23.71 -2.28 1.27
CA LEU A 449 -24.63 -3.24 1.89
C LEU A 449 -24.25 -3.53 3.35
N THR A 450 -22.95 -3.71 3.63
CA THR A 450 -22.45 -3.93 4.99
C THR A 450 -22.72 -2.72 5.87
N ALA A 451 -22.48 -1.52 5.36
CA ALA A 451 -22.74 -0.26 6.04
C ALA A 451 -24.24 -0.10 6.37
N HIS A 452 -25.11 -0.34 5.38
CA HIS A 452 -26.56 -0.25 5.54
C HIS A 452 -27.10 -1.27 6.57
N LYS A 453 -26.65 -2.54 6.45
CA LYS A 453 -27.05 -3.60 7.40
C LYS A 453 -26.69 -3.25 8.84
N LYS A 454 -25.49 -2.71 9.08
CA LYS A 454 -25.05 -2.28 10.41
C LYS A 454 -25.85 -1.10 10.94
N ALA A 455 -26.13 -0.11 10.10
CA ALA A 455 -26.95 1.06 10.47
C ALA A 455 -28.40 0.68 10.76
N LYS A 456 -28.99 -0.26 10.00
CA LYS A 456 -30.35 -0.75 10.22
C LYS A 456 -30.46 -1.54 11.54
N ALA A 457 -29.49 -2.40 11.83
CA ALA A 457 -29.47 -3.16 13.09
C ALA A 457 -29.42 -2.23 14.32
N ASP A 458 -28.67 -1.13 14.25
CA ASP A 458 -28.58 -0.13 15.31
C ASP A 458 -29.92 0.60 15.55
N LYS A 459 -30.65 0.96 14.48
CA LYS A 459 -31.96 1.60 14.58
C LYS A 459 -32.98 0.71 15.28
N HIS A 460 -32.97 -0.60 15.02
CA HIS A 460 -33.87 -1.54 15.70
C HIS A 460 -33.56 -1.68 17.21
N LEU A 461 -32.26 -1.63 17.59
CA LEU A 461 -31.84 -1.68 18.99
C LEU A 461 -32.18 -0.42 19.78
N THR A 462 -32.34 0.72 19.10
CA THR A 462 -32.68 2.01 19.74
C THR A 462 -34.17 2.32 19.72
N ALA A 463 -34.97 1.58 18.95
CA ALA A 463 -36.41 1.72 18.86
C ALA A 463 -37.21 0.82 19.88
N ASN A 464 -36.52 -0.19 20.41
CA ASN A 464 -36.99 -1.06 21.50
C ASN A 464 -36.36 -0.66 22.85
#